data_841ba455593033cd057e9079ab4d7033
#
_entry.id   841ba455593033cd057e9079ab4d7033
#
_cell.length_a   1.000
_cell.length_b   1.000
_cell.length_c   1.000
_cell.angle_alpha   90.00
_cell.angle_beta   90.00
_cell.angle_gamma   90.00
#
_symmetry.space_group_name_H-M   'P 1'
#
loop_
_entity.id
_entity.type
_entity.pdbx_description
1 polymer ?
#
loop_
_entity_poly.entity_id
_entity_poly.type
_entity_poly.pdbx_seq_one_letter_code
_entity_poly.pdbx_strand_id
1 'polypeptide(L)'
;PELCRGMRALAENSDVITPNLTEAALLLDRPYEEIQRTDAHEVVRRLSVGGRRSVVLTGYSSEPGQTGALCFDRDSGESKAVQTPREPQDFSGTGDLFASVLAGGVARGVPLFQAAQAAADFVRDCIARTLAEGLTEQDGVDFEPLLGQLTSSK
;
A
#
# COMPACT_ATOMS: atom_id res chain seq x y z
N PRO A 1 11.08 12.03 16.33
CA PRO A 1 10.74 13.03 17.35
C PRO A 1 9.48 13.81 16.98
N GLU A 2 9.58 15.06 16.52
CA GLU A 2 8.38 15.91 16.29
C GLU A 2 7.58 15.48 15.05
N LEU A 3 8.26 15.20 13.95
CA LEU A 3 7.64 14.72 12.71
C LEU A 3 6.85 13.42 12.94
N CYS A 4 7.42 12.47 13.68
CA CYS A 4 6.72 11.20 13.97
C CYS A 4 5.44 11.42 14.79
N ARG A 5 5.44 12.38 15.74
CA ARG A 5 4.24 12.75 16.49
C ARG A 5 3.18 13.39 15.60
N GLY A 6 3.59 14.27 14.68
CA GLY A 6 2.70 14.85 13.68
C GLY A 6 2.06 13.81 12.79
N MET A 7 2.84 12.84 12.28
CA MET A 7 2.34 11.73 11.47
C MET A 7 1.35 10.84 12.22
N ARG A 8 1.58 10.56 13.50
CA ARG A 8 0.62 9.82 14.33
C ARG A 8 -0.71 10.57 14.46
N ALA A 9 -0.66 11.87 14.72
CA ALA A 9 -1.87 12.69 14.83
C ALA A 9 -2.67 12.75 13.51
N LEU A 10 -1.98 12.80 12.36
CA LEU A 10 -2.62 12.68 11.05
C LEU A 10 -3.26 11.31 10.87
N ALA A 11 -2.54 10.24 11.18
CA ALA A 11 -3.05 8.88 11.08
C ALA A 11 -4.27 8.65 11.98
N GLU A 12 -4.34 9.25 13.17
CA GLU A 12 -5.49 9.14 14.09
C GLU A 12 -6.79 9.69 13.49
N ASN A 13 -6.69 10.67 12.60
CA ASN A 13 -7.82 11.32 11.95
C ASN A 13 -8.07 10.83 10.51
N SER A 14 -7.38 9.78 10.08
CA SER A 14 -7.50 9.22 8.73
C SER A 14 -8.49 8.05 8.68
N ASP A 15 -9.30 8.00 7.64
CA ASP A 15 -10.20 6.86 7.35
C ASP A 15 -9.45 5.64 6.84
N VAL A 16 -8.36 5.86 6.10
CA VAL A 16 -7.48 4.84 5.55
C VAL A 16 -6.02 5.26 5.74
N ILE A 17 -5.17 4.33 6.13
CA ILE A 17 -3.71 4.52 6.18
C ILE A 17 -3.00 3.45 5.36
N THR A 18 -1.84 3.80 4.77
CA THR A 18 -1.07 2.93 3.87
C THR A 18 0.39 2.74 4.32
N PRO A 19 0.64 2.31 5.57
CA PRO A 19 2.00 2.18 6.07
C PRO A 19 2.73 0.99 5.46
N ASN A 20 4.05 1.13 5.30
CA ASN A 20 4.96 -0.01 5.23
C ASN A 20 5.33 -0.50 6.65
N LEU A 21 6.14 -1.57 6.77
CA LEU A 21 6.51 -2.13 8.08
C LEU A 21 7.28 -1.14 8.97
N THR A 22 8.14 -0.31 8.40
CA THR A 22 8.88 0.73 9.15
C THR A 22 7.93 1.79 9.69
N GLU A 23 7.01 2.25 8.85
CA GLU A 23 5.98 3.22 9.24
C GLU A 23 5.00 2.62 10.25
N ALA A 24 4.64 1.35 10.10
CA ALA A 24 3.83 0.63 11.07
C ALA A 24 4.49 0.59 12.46
N ALA A 25 5.79 0.32 12.52
CA ALA A 25 6.56 0.35 13.76
C ALA A 25 6.55 1.75 14.41
N LEU A 26 6.74 2.79 13.61
CA LEU A 26 6.66 4.18 14.07
C LEU A 26 5.25 4.55 14.55
N LEU A 27 4.20 4.16 13.84
CA LEU A 27 2.81 4.45 14.23
C LEU A 27 2.40 3.74 15.51
N LEU A 28 2.86 2.50 15.71
CA LEU A 28 2.57 1.69 16.89
C LEU A 28 3.49 2.00 18.09
N ASP A 29 4.51 2.84 17.89
CA ASP A 29 5.56 3.14 18.88
C ASP A 29 6.26 1.87 19.39
N ARG A 30 6.67 1.02 18.45
CA ARG A 30 7.34 -0.25 18.72
C ARG A 30 8.63 -0.39 17.93
N PRO A 31 9.60 -1.15 18.42
CA PRO A 31 10.80 -1.48 17.66
C PRO A 31 10.45 -2.18 16.34
N TYR A 32 11.18 -1.86 15.26
CA TYR A 32 10.98 -2.48 13.95
C TYR A 32 11.06 -4.01 14.00
N GLU A 33 12.02 -4.55 14.76
CA GLU A 33 12.26 -5.98 14.92
C GLU A 33 11.09 -6.71 15.59
N GLU A 34 10.36 -6.03 16.47
CA GLU A 34 9.14 -6.55 17.08
C GLU A 34 8.04 -6.65 16.01
N ILE A 35 7.81 -5.59 15.26
CA ILE A 35 6.78 -5.55 14.22
C ILE A 35 7.07 -6.55 13.11
N GLN A 36 8.32 -6.68 12.69
CA GLN A 36 8.75 -7.64 11.66
C GLN A 36 8.46 -9.10 12.05
N ARG A 37 8.50 -9.42 13.35
CA ARG A 37 8.21 -10.77 13.87
C ARG A 37 6.75 -10.97 14.25
N THR A 38 5.97 -9.90 14.32
CA THR A 38 4.55 -9.97 14.63
C THR A 38 3.79 -10.43 13.39
N ASP A 39 2.76 -11.25 13.59
CA ASP A 39 1.86 -11.63 12.50
C ASP A 39 1.26 -10.41 11.83
N ALA A 40 1.29 -10.35 10.49
CA ALA A 40 0.86 -9.18 9.74
C ALA A 40 -0.63 -8.84 9.96
N HIS A 41 -1.48 -9.87 10.16
CA HIS A 41 -2.90 -9.64 10.48
C HIS A 41 -3.07 -8.99 11.85
N GLU A 42 -2.20 -9.32 12.81
CA GLU A 42 -2.18 -8.64 14.10
C GLU A 42 -1.70 -7.20 13.98
N VAL A 43 -0.68 -6.94 13.14
CA VAL A 43 -0.18 -5.57 12.87
C VAL A 43 -1.31 -4.69 12.31
N VAL A 44 -2.01 -5.13 11.26
CA VAL A 44 -3.10 -4.34 10.68
C VAL A 44 -4.26 -4.13 11.66
N ARG A 45 -4.54 -5.13 12.49
CA ARG A 45 -5.58 -5.04 13.53
C ARG A 45 -5.22 -4.00 14.59
N ARG A 46 -3.98 -3.96 15.07
CA ARG A 46 -3.49 -2.92 16.00
C ARG A 46 -3.57 -1.54 15.38
N LEU A 47 -3.12 -1.40 14.12
CA LEU A 47 -3.16 -0.15 13.38
C LEU A 47 -4.58 0.34 13.11
N SER A 48 -5.58 -0.54 13.02
CA SER A 48 -6.98 -0.17 12.81
C SER A 48 -7.63 0.51 14.03
N VAL A 49 -6.97 0.48 15.18
CA VAL A 49 -7.46 1.08 16.44
C VAL A 49 -8.88 0.59 16.78
N GLY A 50 -9.04 -0.73 16.85
CA GLY A 50 -10.34 -1.36 17.15
C GLY A 50 -11.36 -1.25 16.01
N GLY A 51 -10.90 -1.19 14.77
CA GLY A 51 -11.77 -1.15 13.58
C GLY A 51 -12.27 0.25 13.21
N ARG A 52 -11.70 1.31 13.79
CA ARG A 52 -12.12 2.68 13.47
C ARG A 52 -11.65 3.17 12.10
N ARG A 53 -10.60 2.57 11.53
CA ARG A 53 -10.06 2.91 10.22
C ARG A 53 -9.60 1.68 9.46
N SER A 54 -9.58 1.80 8.16
CA SER A 54 -9.00 0.81 7.27
C SER A 54 -7.47 0.94 7.23
N VAL A 55 -6.79 -0.19 7.01
CA VAL A 55 -5.32 -0.25 6.97
C VAL A 55 -4.90 -1.03 5.74
N VAL A 56 -3.94 -0.51 5.00
CA VAL A 56 -3.31 -1.18 3.86
C VAL A 56 -1.81 -1.26 4.15
N LEU A 57 -1.37 -2.36 4.73
CA LEU A 57 0.04 -2.61 5.05
C LEU A 57 0.78 -3.01 3.78
N THR A 58 1.56 -2.08 3.23
CA THR A 58 2.29 -2.27 1.96
C THR A 58 3.58 -3.08 2.15
N GLY A 59 4.09 -3.65 1.05
CA GLY A 59 5.27 -4.52 1.06
C GLY A 59 5.01 -5.91 1.66
N TYR A 60 3.75 -6.29 1.79
CA TYR A 60 3.35 -7.63 2.25
C TYR A 60 3.37 -8.62 1.10
N SER A 61 3.82 -9.84 1.41
CA SER A 61 3.70 -10.98 0.52
C SER A 61 3.42 -12.24 1.34
N SER A 62 2.41 -13.02 0.94
CA SER A 62 2.14 -14.34 1.53
C SER A 62 2.82 -15.47 0.76
N GLU A 63 3.32 -15.21 -0.45
CA GLU A 63 3.93 -16.21 -1.33
C GLU A 63 5.21 -15.69 -1.98
N PRO A 64 6.22 -16.55 -2.19
CA PRO A 64 7.42 -16.20 -2.94
C PRO A 64 7.08 -15.71 -4.35
N GLY A 65 7.78 -14.67 -4.83
CA GLY A 65 7.56 -14.11 -6.16
C GLY A 65 6.33 -13.21 -6.30
N GLN A 66 5.64 -12.94 -5.21
CA GLN A 66 4.54 -11.97 -5.14
C GLN A 66 4.96 -10.73 -4.35
N THR A 67 4.24 -9.65 -4.56
CA THR A 67 4.30 -8.42 -3.76
C THR A 67 2.92 -7.79 -3.69
N GLY A 68 2.68 -6.95 -2.69
CA GLY A 68 1.40 -6.29 -2.57
C GLY A 68 1.17 -5.70 -1.18
N ALA A 69 -0.03 -5.88 -0.66
CA ALA A 69 -0.43 -5.35 0.63
C ALA A 69 -1.36 -6.32 1.38
N LEU A 70 -1.32 -6.26 2.71
CA LEU A 70 -2.37 -6.83 3.56
C LEU A 70 -3.33 -5.71 3.94
N CYS A 71 -4.58 -5.86 3.54
CA CYS A 71 -5.62 -4.87 3.79
C CYS A 71 -6.53 -5.33 4.92
N PHE A 72 -6.86 -4.41 5.84
CA PHE A 72 -7.96 -4.54 6.79
C PHE A 72 -9.01 -3.49 6.44
N ASP A 73 -10.24 -3.93 6.19
CA ASP A 73 -11.36 -3.05 5.88
C ASP A 73 -12.24 -2.85 7.13
N ARG A 74 -12.40 -1.59 7.57
CA ARG A 74 -13.18 -1.24 8.75
C ARG A 74 -14.67 -1.53 8.60
N ASP A 75 -15.19 -1.43 7.36
CA ASP A 75 -16.63 -1.53 7.12
C ASP A 75 -17.10 -2.99 7.15
N SER A 76 -16.27 -3.92 6.63
CA SER A 76 -16.55 -5.36 6.70
C SER A 76 -15.94 -6.06 7.93
N GLY A 77 -14.90 -5.47 8.54
CA GLY A 77 -14.08 -6.09 9.58
C GLY A 77 -13.17 -7.20 9.08
N GLU A 78 -13.04 -7.37 7.77
CA GLU A 78 -12.25 -8.43 7.14
C GLU A 78 -10.81 -7.99 6.84
N SER A 79 -9.91 -8.97 6.81
CA SER A 79 -8.54 -8.78 6.32
C SER A 79 -8.30 -9.65 5.10
N LYS A 80 -7.72 -9.06 4.04
CA LYS A 80 -7.42 -9.75 2.79
C LYS A 80 -6.08 -9.28 2.22
N ALA A 81 -5.27 -10.24 1.75
CA ALA A 81 -4.09 -9.93 0.95
C ALA A 81 -4.50 -9.57 -0.48
N VAL A 82 -3.94 -8.49 -1.00
CA VAL A 82 -3.96 -8.14 -2.42
C VAL A 82 -2.55 -8.24 -2.94
N GLN A 83 -2.34 -9.00 -4.01
CA GLN A 83 -1.02 -9.35 -4.47
C GLN A 83 -0.94 -9.37 -5.99
N THR A 84 0.27 -9.15 -6.50
CA THR A 84 0.60 -9.17 -7.91
C THR A 84 2.00 -9.79 -8.06
N PRO A 85 2.35 -10.38 -9.22
CA PRO A 85 3.70 -10.84 -9.46
C PRO A 85 4.72 -9.74 -9.21
N ARG A 86 5.81 -10.09 -8.51
CA ARG A 86 6.88 -9.14 -8.23
C ARG A 86 7.77 -9.00 -9.46
N GLU A 87 7.96 -7.78 -9.89
CA GLU A 87 8.94 -7.44 -10.92
C GLU A 87 10.37 -7.60 -10.39
N PRO A 88 11.36 -7.85 -11.27
CA PRO A 88 12.74 -8.15 -10.86
C PRO A 88 13.47 -6.97 -10.23
N GLN A 89 12.96 -5.76 -10.38
CA GLN A 89 13.57 -4.53 -9.91
C GLN A 89 12.57 -3.66 -9.14
N ASP A 90 13.04 -3.06 -8.05
CA ASP A 90 12.26 -2.09 -7.28
C ASP A 90 12.57 -0.66 -7.78
N PHE A 91 11.58 0.22 -7.76
CA PHE A 91 11.70 1.63 -8.15
C PHE A 91 11.25 2.55 -7.03
N SER A 92 11.91 3.68 -6.89
CA SER A 92 11.50 4.74 -5.96
C SER A 92 10.16 5.36 -6.39
N GLY A 93 9.33 5.77 -5.41
CA GLY A 93 8.03 6.41 -5.68
C GLY A 93 6.87 5.45 -5.93
N THR A 94 7.11 4.14 -6.03
CA THR A 94 6.03 3.14 -6.23
C THR A 94 5.02 3.12 -5.09
N GLY A 95 5.45 3.41 -3.86
CA GLY A 95 4.56 3.54 -2.70
C GLY A 95 3.61 4.73 -2.82
N ASP A 96 4.12 5.87 -3.26
CA ASP A 96 3.32 7.09 -3.47
C ASP A 96 2.33 6.90 -4.62
N LEU A 97 2.76 6.24 -5.70
CA LEU A 97 1.91 5.90 -6.83
C LEU A 97 0.78 4.97 -6.39
N PHE A 98 1.11 3.90 -5.65
CA PHE A 98 0.11 2.99 -5.07
C PHE A 98 -0.91 3.73 -4.21
N ALA A 99 -0.44 4.57 -3.26
CA ALA A 99 -1.31 5.32 -2.36
C ALA A 99 -2.23 6.29 -3.12
N SER A 100 -1.72 6.91 -4.19
CA SER A 100 -2.48 7.85 -5.02
C SER A 100 -3.61 7.15 -5.79
N VAL A 101 -3.33 6.00 -6.40
CA VAL A 101 -4.33 5.19 -7.12
C VAL A 101 -5.39 4.65 -6.17
N LEU A 102 -4.96 4.11 -5.02
CA LEU A 102 -5.84 3.64 -3.96
C LEU A 102 -6.78 4.76 -3.48
N ALA A 103 -6.22 5.92 -3.15
CA ALA A 103 -7.00 7.07 -2.67
C ALA A 103 -8.03 7.52 -3.72
N GLY A 104 -7.65 7.58 -4.99
CA GLY A 104 -8.56 7.89 -6.09
C GLY A 104 -9.69 6.88 -6.24
N GLY A 105 -9.41 5.58 -6.05
CA GLY A 105 -10.41 4.52 -6.05
C GLY A 105 -11.40 4.65 -4.89
N VAL A 106 -10.88 4.75 -3.66
CA VAL A 106 -11.70 4.90 -2.45
C VAL A 106 -12.56 6.16 -2.49
N ALA A 107 -12.01 7.28 -2.94
CA ALA A 107 -12.76 8.55 -3.08
C ALA A 107 -13.94 8.46 -4.08
N ARG A 108 -13.86 7.53 -5.04
CA ARG A 108 -14.96 7.22 -5.98
C ARG A 108 -15.93 6.16 -5.47
N GLY A 109 -15.74 5.67 -4.25
CA GLY A 109 -16.59 4.65 -3.64
C GLY A 109 -16.26 3.21 -4.07
N VAL A 110 -15.08 2.97 -4.66
CA VAL A 110 -14.62 1.61 -4.96
C VAL A 110 -14.30 0.91 -3.64
N PRO A 111 -14.78 -0.34 -3.42
CA PRO A 111 -14.48 -1.10 -2.21
C PRO A 111 -12.96 -1.24 -2.00
N LEU A 112 -12.51 -1.18 -0.73
CA LEU A 112 -11.10 -1.11 -0.35
C LEU A 112 -10.24 -2.17 -1.04
N PHE A 113 -10.66 -3.44 -0.99
CA PHE A 113 -9.87 -4.55 -1.56
C PHE A 113 -9.75 -4.45 -3.09
N GLN A 114 -10.78 -3.96 -3.76
CA GLN A 114 -10.76 -3.75 -5.21
C GLN A 114 -9.85 -2.57 -5.58
N ALA A 115 -9.95 -1.46 -4.84
CA ALA A 115 -9.10 -0.29 -5.04
C ALA A 115 -7.62 -0.62 -4.78
N ALA A 116 -7.33 -1.41 -3.73
CA ALA A 116 -5.97 -1.86 -3.42
C ALA A 116 -5.41 -2.82 -4.48
N GLN A 117 -6.23 -3.75 -5.00
CA GLN A 117 -5.81 -4.64 -6.08
C GLN A 117 -5.52 -3.86 -7.37
N ALA A 118 -6.40 -2.94 -7.73
CA ALA A 118 -6.19 -2.08 -8.90
C ALA A 118 -4.92 -1.23 -8.78
N ALA A 119 -4.62 -0.72 -7.56
CA ALA A 119 -3.38 0.02 -7.31
C ALA A 119 -2.14 -0.87 -7.44
N ALA A 120 -2.18 -2.11 -6.91
CA ALA A 120 -1.07 -3.05 -7.01
C ALA A 120 -0.80 -3.44 -8.49
N ASP A 121 -1.85 -3.76 -9.24
CA ASP A 121 -1.74 -4.12 -10.65
C ASP A 121 -1.23 -2.94 -11.49
N PHE A 122 -1.71 -1.73 -11.24
CA PHE A 122 -1.25 -0.53 -11.93
C PHE A 122 0.23 -0.26 -11.69
N VAL A 123 0.71 -0.35 -10.43
CA VAL A 123 2.13 -0.17 -10.10
C VAL A 123 2.98 -1.22 -10.79
N ARG A 124 2.58 -2.50 -10.78
CA ARG A 124 3.27 -3.57 -11.51
C ARG A 124 3.39 -3.24 -13.00
N ASP A 125 2.30 -2.86 -13.64
CA ASP A 125 2.28 -2.54 -15.07
C ASP A 125 3.20 -1.35 -15.41
N CYS A 126 3.25 -0.34 -14.52
CA CYS A 126 4.18 0.77 -14.66
C CYS A 126 5.64 0.31 -14.56
N ILE A 127 5.97 -0.56 -13.59
CA ILE A 127 7.33 -1.12 -13.44
C ILE A 127 7.69 -1.95 -14.68
N ALA A 128 6.80 -2.86 -15.11
CA ALA A 128 7.04 -3.71 -16.28
C ALA A 128 7.29 -2.87 -17.54
N ARG A 129 6.54 -1.78 -17.74
CA ARG A 129 6.75 -0.85 -18.84
C ARG A 129 8.10 -0.14 -18.72
N THR A 130 8.43 0.40 -17.54
CA THR A 130 9.69 1.09 -17.27
C THR A 130 10.90 0.20 -17.63
N LEU A 131 10.84 -1.07 -17.22
CA LEU A 131 11.85 -2.07 -17.55
C LEU A 131 11.93 -2.36 -19.04
N ALA A 132 10.78 -2.47 -19.72
CA ALA A 132 10.74 -2.73 -21.17
C ALA A 132 11.35 -1.58 -21.99
N GLU A 133 11.29 -0.35 -21.49
CA GLU A 133 11.92 0.82 -22.12
C GLU A 133 13.41 0.99 -21.75
N GLY A 134 13.94 0.12 -20.87
CA GLY A 134 15.34 0.15 -20.44
C GLY A 134 15.67 1.29 -19.51
N LEU A 135 14.67 1.87 -18.84
CA LEU A 135 14.87 2.91 -17.83
C LEU A 135 15.37 2.31 -16.52
N THR A 136 16.08 3.14 -15.74
CA THR A 136 16.73 2.74 -14.48
C THR A 136 16.00 3.29 -13.26
N GLU A 137 16.41 2.84 -12.06
CA GLU A 137 15.89 3.36 -10.79
C GLU A 137 15.99 4.89 -10.66
N GLN A 138 17.00 5.49 -11.32
CA GLN A 138 17.24 6.94 -11.27
C GLN A 138 16.24 7.72 -12.12
N ASP A 139 15.65 7.07 -13.14
CA ASP A 139 14.66 7.69 -14.03
C ASP A 139 13.26 7.70 -13.40
N GLY A 140 13.05 6.91 -12.33
CA GLY A 140 11.76 6.72 -11.71
C GLY A 140 10.84 5.78 -12.52
N VAL A 141 9.58 5.74 -12.16
CA VAL A 141 8.58 4.87 -12.81
C VAL A 141 7.82 5.64 -13.89
N ASP A 142 7.83 5.13 -15.12
CA ASP A 142 7.08 5.68 -16.27
C ASP A 142 5.59 5.29 -16.18
N PHE A 143 4.81 6.07 -15.43
CA PHE A 143 3.39 5.81 -15.18
C PHE A 143 2.44 6.62 -16.06
N GLU A 144 2.86 7.77 -16.59
CA GLU A 144 2.00 8.71 -17.30
C GLU A 144 1.28 8.08 -18.52
N PRO A 145 1.93 7.24 -19.35
CA PRO A 145 1.27 6.62 -20.50
C PRO A 145 0.16 5.62 -20.11
N LEU A 146 0.19 5.12 -18.86
CA LEU A 146 -0.77 4.13 -18.35
C LEU A 146 -1.96 4.76 -17.60
N LEU A 147 -1.96 6.08 -17.35
CA LEU A 147 -3.03 6.78 -16.61
C LEU A 147 -4.42 6.55 -17.22
N GLY A 148 -4.51 6.34 -18.52
CA GLY A 148 -5.77 6.03 -19.21
C GLY A 148 -6.46 4.76 -18.72
N GLN A 149 -5.71 3.80 -18.18
CA GLN A 149 -6.26 2.54 -17.62
C GLN A 149 -7.13 2.80 -16.38
N LEU A 150 -6.77 3.80 -15.56
CA LEU A 150 -7.48 4.15 -14.33
C LEU A 150 -8.87 4.75 -14.58
N THR A 151 -9.13 5.27 -15.77
CA THR A 151 -10.41 5.88 -16.14
C THR A 151 -11.35 4.90 -16.86
N SER A 152 -10.83 3.77 -17.32
CA SER A 152 -11.56 2.79 -18.13
C SER A 152 -12.27 1.70 -17.31
N SER A 153 -12.03 1.62 -16.00
CA SER A 153 -12.72 0.69 -15.08
C SER A 153 -14.07 1.28 -14.68
N LYS A 154 -15.10 0.97 -15.48
CA LYS A 154 -16.52 1.20 -15.15
C LYS A 154 -17.09 -0.02 -14.43
#